data_45b70e10f61fc47f645c0f81534e8f7a
#
_entry.id   45b70e10f61fc47f645c0f81534e8f7a
#
_cell.length_a   1.000
_cell.length_b   1.000
_cell.length_c   1.000
_cell.angle_alpha   90.00
_cell.angle_beta   90.00
_cell.angle_gamma   90.00
#
_symmetry.space_group_name_H-M   'P 1'
#
loop_
_entity.id
_entity.type
_entity.pdbx_description
1 polymer ?
#
loop_
_entity_poly.entity_id
_entity_poly.type
_entity_poly.pdbx_seq_one_letter_code
_entity_poly.pdbx_strand_id
1 'polypeptide(L)'
;MSITPIIRPFFKGRVRAIERYAAHAEEIQREVLHSLLRQAADTQWGHRYQYASIQSYEEFAAKVPLNSYEELKGYIDQMRHGESDVLWPGRVRWYAKSSGTTADKSKFIPVSQQGLKDTHYAGGTDAVALYLHNNPQSRIFDGRALILGGSHAPNYNLPGSLVGDLSAILIENINPLVNVVRTPPKQVALLADFEEKRDRIARIAMKQKVTNLSGVPSWMMAVLTRVLEFSGKESIDQVWPHLEVFFHGGVAFTPYREQYRRLIRHEGMHYMETYNASEGFFGLQNDPADPAMLLMLDYGVFYEFIPLEELDKPEPSLLPLWGVETGRNYAMVISTSCGLWRYMIGDTVRFTSVKPYKFIISGRTKSFINAFGEELIVDNAEKGLQAACRETDAVVNEYTAAPVFMDGEGKCRHQWVIEFEKAPADLARFTELLDKALQTVNSDYEAKRYKDITLQMPEVIAARKGLFHNWLKSRGKLGGQHKVPRLCNNREVMDEVLKLL
;
A
#
# COMPACT_ATOMS: atom_id res chain seq x y z
N MET A 1 -34.90 2.45 -14.10
CA MET A 1 -34.89 1.04 -13.65
C MET A 1 -33.46 0.74 -13.22
N SER A 2 -33.26 0.10 -12.05
CA SER A 2 -31.89 -0.25 -11.58
C SER A 2 -31.35 -1.41 -12.40
N ILE A 3 -30.06 -1.32 -12.82
CA ILE A 3 -29.37 -2.40 -13.52
C ILE A 3 -28.62 -3.33 -12.57
N THR A 4 -28.41 -2.91 -11.31
CA THR A 4 -27.67 -3.70 -10.30
C THR A 4 -28.29 -5.08 -10.06
N PRO A 5 -29.64 -5.26 -9.95
CA PRO A 5 -30.23 -6.59 -9.79
C PRO A 5 -29.95 -7.55 -10.98
N ILE A 6 -29.80 -7.00 -12.19
CA ILE A 6 -29.51 -7.78 -13.40
C ILE A 6 -28.06 -8.26 -13.42
N ILE A 7 -27.13 -7.44 -12.91
CA ILE A 7 -25.70 -7.72 -12.91
C ILE A 7 -25.30 -8.61 -11.70
N ARG A 8 -25.94 -8.46 -10.56
CA ARG A 8 -25.66 -9.20 -9.32
C ARG A 8 -25.48 -10.71 -9.48
N PRO A 9 -26.32 -11.45 -10.26
CA PRO A 9 -26.16 -12.89 -10.43
C PRO A 9 -24.78 -13.34 -10.96
N PHE A 10 -24.11 -12.50 -11.75
CA PHE A 10 -22.79 -12.81 -12.31
C PHE A 10 -21.69 -12.95 -11.24
N PHE A 11 -21.89 -12.36 -10.06
CA PHE A 11 -20.93 -12.43 -8.94
C PHE A 11 -21.16 -13.62 -8.01
N LYS A 12 -22.33 -14.31 -8.09
CA LYS A 12 -22.67 -15.40 -7.15
C LYS A 12 -21.68 -16.57 -7.18
N GLY A 13 -21.16 -16.90 -8.37
CA GLY A 13 -20.17 -17.97 -8.53
C GLY A 13 -18.89 -17.67 -7.77
N ARG A 14 -18.47 -16.40 -7.81
CA ARG A 14 -17.25 -15.94 -7.13
C ARG A 14 -17.41 -15.89 -5.61
N VAL A 15 -18.54 -15.43 -5.12
CA VAL A 15 -18.85 -15.45 -3.67
C VAL A 15 -18.78 -16.89 -3.13
N ARG A 16 -19.39 -17.88 -3.82
CA ARG A 16 -19.30 -19.28 -3.44
C ARG A 16 -17.87 -19.84 -3.44
N ALA A 17 -17.03 -19.40 -4.37
CA ALA A 17 -15.63 -19.80 -4.38
C ALA A 17 -14.88 -19.23 -3.16
N ILE A 18 -15.17 -18.00 -2.76
CA ILE A 18 -14.59 -17.37 -1.57
C ILE A 18 -15.09 -18.07 -0.28
N GLU A 19 -16.36 -18.46 -0.20
CA GLU A 19 -16.90 -19.20 0.94
C GLU A 19 -16.16 -20.52 1.20
N ARG A 20 -15.60 -21.16 0.16
CA ARG A 20 -14.78 -22.37 0.30
C ARG A 20 -13.45 -22.15 1.03
N TYR A 21 -12.96 -20.92 1.15
CA TYR A 21 -11.69 -20.63 1.82
C TYR A 21 -11.64 -21.13 3.26
N ALA A 22 -12.77 -21.11 3.97
CA ALA A 22 -12.83 -21.57 5.35
C ALA A 22 -12.52 -23.08 5.52
N ALA A 23 -12.87 -23.88 4.52
CA ALA A 23 -12.70 -25.35 4.58
C ALA A 23 -11.51 -25.87 3.77
N HIS A 24 -11.06 -25.13 2.73
CA HIS A 24 -10.12 -25.63 1.72
C HIS A 24 -8.87 -24.74 1.57
N ALA A 25 -8.52 -23.93 2.56
CA ALA A 25 -7.44 -22.96 2.44
C ALA A 25 -6.08 -23.59 2.07
N GLU A 26 -5.70 -24.68 2.72
CA GLU A 26 -4.46 -25.41 2.44
C GLU A 26 -4.46 -26.00 1.03
N GLU A 27 -5.55 -26.66 0.64
CA GLU A 27 -5.71 -27.25 -0.70
C GLU A 27 -5.55 -26.17 -1.79
N ILE A 28 -6.25 -25.04 -1.65
CA ILE A 28 -6.18 -23.90 -2.59
C ILE A 28 -4.75 -23.37 -2.69
N GLN A 29 -4.07 -23.16 -1.56
CA GLN A 29 -2.72 -22.64 -1.56
C GLN A 29 -1.69 -23.62 -2.12
N ARG A 30 -1.84 -24.92 -1.90
CA ARG A 30 -1.02 -25.95 -2.55
C ARG A 30 -1.23 -25.97 -4.06
N GLU A 31 -2.48 -25.88 -4.54
CA GLU A 31 -2.79 -25.76 -5.96
C GLU A 31 -2.17 -24.49 -6.59
N VAL A 32 -2.23 -23.34 -5.89
CA VAL A 32 -1.58 -22.11 -6.34
C VAL A 32 -0.07 -22.30 -6.46
N LEU A 33 0.60 -22.86 -5.45
CA LEU A 33 2.04 -23.11 -5.51
C LEU A 33 2.40 -24.02 -6.69
N HIS A 34 1.72 -25.16 -6.87
CA HIS A 34 1.96 -26.06 -7.99
C HIS A 34 1.73 -25.40 -9.34
N SER A 35 0.70 -24.53 -9.43
CA SER A 35 0.42 -23.79 -10.66
C SER A 35 1.53 -22.80 -10.99
N LEU A 36 2.03 -22.06 -9.98
CA LEU A 36 3.13 -21.10 -10.14
C LEU A 36 4.43 -21.81 -10.58
N LEU A 37 4.81 -22.90 -9.91
CA LEU A 37 6.00 -23.68 -10.23
C LEU A 37 5.95 -24.24 -11.64
N ARG A 38 4.82 -24.86 -12.02
CA ARG A 38 4.63 -25.44 -13.36
C ARG A 38 4.72 -24.38 -14.46
N GLN A 39 4.11 -23.21 -14.25
CA GLN A 39 4.14 -22.13 -15.22
C GLN A 39 5.55 -21.54 -15.39
N ALA A 40 6.27 -21.39 -14.30
CA ALA A 40 7.62 -20.79 -14.31
C ALA A 40 8.74 -21.81 -14.52
N ALA A 41 8.45 -23.10 -14.77
CA ALA A 41 9.47 -24.15 -14.87
C ALA A 41 10.54 -23.87 -15.93
N ASP A 42 10.15 -23.28 -17.06
CA ASP A 42 11.03 -22.99 -18.20
C ASP A 42 11.66 -21.59 -18.16
N THR A 43 11.47 -20.83 -17.08
CA THR A 43 12.13 -19.55 -16.87
C THR A 43 13.58 -19.73 -16.42
N GLN A 44 14.40 -18.68 -16.54
CA GLN A 44 15.77 -18.67 -16.01
C GLN A 44 15.78 -19.01 -14.52
N TRP A 45 14.87 -18.44 -13.75
CA TRP A 45 14.72 -18.72 -12.30
C TRP A 45 14.25 -20.16 -12.06
N GLY A 46 13.27 -20.66 -12.83
CA GLY A 46 12.74 -22.02 -12.72
C GLY A 46 13.81 -23.08 -13.02
N HIS A 47 14.64 -22.89 -14.02
CA HIS A 47 15.78 -23.76 -14.31
C HIS A 47 16.82 -23.74 -13.18
N ARG A 48 17.16 -22.53 -12.67
CA ARG A 48 18.13 -22.37 -11.58
C ARG A 48 17.74 -23.17 -10.33
N TYR A 49 16.45 -23.18 -9.97
CA TYR A 49 15.94 -23.86 -8.78
C TYR A 49 15.17 -25.14 -9.08
N GLN A 50 15.28 -25.67 -10.32
CA GLN A 50 14.73 -26.94 -10.76
C GLN A 50 13.23 -27.10 -10.50
N TYR A 51 12.44 -26.11 -10.85
CA TYR A 51 10.99 -26.07 -10.57
C TYR A 51 10.22 -27.28 -11.10
N ALA A 52 10.61 -27.82 -12.27
CA ALA A 52 10.00 -29.01 -12.84
C ALA A 52 10.12 -30.26 -11.94
N SER A 53 11.05 -30.31 -11.02
CA SER A 53 11.27 -31.44 -10.10
C SER A 53 10.64 -31.24 -8.72
N ILE A 54 10.07 -30.07 -8.41
CA ILE A 54 9.48 -29.78 -7.10
C ILE A 54 8.06 -30.34 -7.05
N GLN A 55 7.80 -31.24 -6.09
CA GLN A 55 6.53 -31.91 -5.93
C GLN A 55 5.78 -31.49 -4.64
N SER A 56 6.46 -30.88 -3.69
CA SER A 56 5.88 -30.48 -2.40
C SER A 56 6.32 -29.10 -1.94
N TYR A 57 5.60 -28.56 -0.95
CA TYR A 57 6.00 -27.32 -0.29
C TYR A 57 7.38 -27.44 0.38
N GLU A 58 7.65 -28.58 1.01
CA GLU A 58 8.89 -28.84 1.72
C GLU A 58 10.11 -28.81 0.76
N GLU A 59 9.95 -29.41 -0.43
CA GLU A 59 10.96 -29.34 -1.49
C GLU A 59 11.15 -27.93 -2.02
N PHE A 60 10.06 -27.18 -2.20
CA PHE A 60 10.09 -25.77 -2.58
C PHE A 60 10.85 -24.92 -1.54
N ALA A 61 10.49 -25.10 -0.26
CA ALA A 61 11.11 -24.39 0.86
C ALA A 61 12.61 -24.70 1.01
N ALA A 62 13.01 -25.93 0.71
CA ALA A 62 14.43 -26.34 0.77
C ALA A 62 15.28 -25.82 -0.41
N LYS A 63 14.69 -25.68 -1.60
CA LYS A 63 15.43 -25.31 -2.82
C LYS A 63 15.45 -23.81 -3.09
N VAL A 64 14.36 -23.12 -2.82
CA VAL A 64 14.20 -21.70 -3.20
C VAL A 64 14.53 -20.80 -2.01
N PRO A 65 15.47 -19.87 -2.14
CA PRO A 65 15.85 -18.98 -1.04
C PRO A 65 14.76 -17.94 -0.74
N LEU A 66 14.79 -17.42 0.48
CA LEU A 66 14.09 -16.19 0.86
C LEU A 66 14.74 -15.01 0.14
N ASN A 67 13.96 -14.10 -0.43
CA ASN A 67 14.43 -12.98 -1.20
C ASN A 67 13.89 -11.64 -0.70
N SER A 68 14.74 -10.63 -0.70
CA SER A 68 14.37 -9.23 -0.72
C SER A 68 14.37 -8.68 -2.15
N TYR A 69 14.11 -7.38 -2.31
CA TYR A 69 14.22 -6.73 -3.63
C TYR A 69 15.64 -6.80 -4.19
N GLU A 70 16.66 -6.68 -3.35
CA GLU A 70 18.06 -6.63 -3.79
C GLU A 70 18.51 -7.95 -4.44
N GLU A 71 18.07 -9.11 -3.93
CA GLU A 71 18.36 -10.41 -4.54
C GLU A 71 17.68 -10.60 -5.89
N LEU A 72 16.47 -10.05 -6.07
CA LEU A 72 15.74 -10.16 -7.34
C LEU A 72 16.03 -9.04 -8.34
N LYS A 73 16.64 -7.94 -7.90
CA LYS A 73 16.89 -6.72 -8.69
C LYS A 73 17.57 -6.99 -10.02
N GLY A 74 18.63 -7.79 -10.01
CA GLY A 74 19.38 -8.12 -11.24
C GLY A 74 18.52 -8.82 -12.31
N TYR A 75 17.63 -9.71 -11.90
CA TYR A 75 16.65 -10.38 -12.77
C TYR A 75 15.54 -9.41 -13.23
N ILE A 76 15.07 -8.57 -12.34
CA ILE A 76 14.07 -7.55 -12.68
C ILE A 76 14.63 -6.57 -13.70
N ASP A 77 15.89 -6.18 -13.58
CA ASP A 77 16.56 -5.30 -14.54
C ASP A 77 16.70 -5.96 -15.91
N GLN A 78 17.04 -7.25 -16.00
CA GLN A 78 17.00 -8.00 -17.26
C GLN A 78 15.61 -7.94 -17.92
N MET A 79 14.56 -8.20 -17.13
CA MET A 79 13.17 -8.10 -17.62
C MET A 79 12.83 -6.68 -18.11
N ARG A 80 13.28 -5.64 -17.42
CA ARG A 80 13.09 -4.23 -17.81
C ARG A 80 13.81 -3.85 -19.09
N HIS A 81 14.90 -4.55 -19.44
CA HIS A 81 15.60 -4.41 -20.72
C HIS A 81 14.99 -5.28 -21.82
N GLY A 82 13.92 -6.02 -21.51
CA GLY A 82 13.13 -6.75 -22.50
C GLY A 82 13.44 -8.23 -22.61
N GLU A 83 14.27 -8.78 -21.73
CA GLU A 83 14.47 -10.23 -21.67
C GLU A 83 13.17 -10.92 -21.26
N SER A 84 12.83 -12.01 -21.96
CA SER A 84 11.68 -12.86 -21.65
C SER A 84 12.11 -14.04 -20.79
N ASP A 85 11.13 -14.66 -20.13
CA ASP A 85 11.32 -15.92 -19.42
C ASP A 85 12.39 -15.87 -18.32
N VAL A 86 12.53 -14.71 -17.65
CA VAL A 86 13.51 -14.52 -16.58
C VAL A 86 12.95 -15.01 -15.23
N LEU A 87 12.08 -14.25 -14.58
CA LEU A 87 11.41 -14.64 -13.33
C LEU A 87 10.01 -15.19 -13.56
N TRP A 88 9.37 -14.81 -14.66
CA TRP A 88 8.04 -15.23 -15.07
C TRP A 88 7.98 -15.46 -16.58
N PRO A 89 7.14 -16.36 -17.09
CA PRO A 89 7.06 -16.65 -18.51
C PRO A 89 6.69 -15.44 -19.37
N GLY A 90 7.31 -15.37 -20.53
CA GLY A 90 7.11 -14.32 -21.51
C GLY A 90 7.75 -12.99 -21.10
N ARG A 91 7.39 -11.95 -21.84
CA ARG A 91 7.92 -10.61 -21.63
C ARG A 91 6.96 -9.79 -20.74
N VAL A 92 7.47 -9.30 -19.62
CA VAL A 92 6.76 -8.35 -18.77
C VAL A 92 6.95 -6.93 -19.31
N ARG A 93 5.86 -6.20 -19.44
CA ARG A 93 5.84 -4.84 -20.02
C ARG A 93 5.55 -3.73 -19.01
N TRP A 94 5.04 -4.06 -17.84
CA TRP A 94 4.65 -3.07 -16.84
C TRP A 94 5.43 -3.28 -15.55
N TYR A 95 5.88 -2.16 -14.99
CA TYR A 95 6.64 -2.16 -13.74
C TYR A 95 6.03 -1.12 -12.81
N ALA A 96 5.46 -1.58 -11.71
CA ALA A 96 4.97 -0.69 -10.67
C ALA A 96 6.15 -0.09 -9.91
N LYS A 97 6.14 1.25 -9.79
CA LYS A 97 7.15 1.99 -9.06
C LYS A 97 6.72 2.09 -7.60
N SER A 98 7.59 1.69 -6.71
CA SER A 98 7.42 1.81 -5.27
C SER A 98 8.64 2.50 -4.66
N SER A 99 8.53 3.05 -3.47
CA SER A 99 9.67 3.71 -2.81
C SER A 99 10.84 2.75 -2.58
N GLY A 100 12.04 3.29 -2.76
CA GLY A 100 13.27 2.52 -2.84
C GLY A 100 13.77 2.00 -1.51
N THR A 101 14.69 1.05 -1.62
CA THR A 101 15.56 0.58 -0.55
C THR A 101 16.84 1.43 -0.47
N THR A 102 17.76 1.05 0.40
CA THR A 102 19.00 1.76 0.75
C THR A 102 19.84 2.29 -0.42
N ALA A 103 19.80 1.68 -1.59
CA ALA A 103 20.66 2.03 -2.72
C ALA A 103 19.95 2.80 -3.85
N ASP A 104 18.65 2.63 -4.01
CA ASP A 104 17.87 3.22 -5.11
C ASP A 104 16.69 4.06 -4.63
N LYS A 105 16.40 5.13 -5.36
CA LYS A 105 15.24 6.01 -5.12
C LYS A 105 13.90 5.27 -5.30
N SER A 106 13.85 4.19 -6.09
CA SER A 106 12.61 3.45 -6.37
C SER A 106 12.86 1.98 -6.67
N LYS A 107 11.94 1.12 -6.22
CA LYS A 107 11.82 -0.27 -6.66
C LYS A 107 10.95 -0.34 -7.92
N PHE A 108 11.21 -1.34 -8.76
CA PHE A 108 10.42 -1.62 -9.96
C PHE A 108 9.84 -3.02 -9.85
N ILE A 109 8.59 -3.11 -9.45
CA ILE A 109 7.91 -4.38 -9.25
C ILE A 109 7.30 -4.83 -10.58
N PRO A 110 7.67 -6.02 -11.11
CA PRO A 110 7.10 -6.49 -12.36
C PRO A 110 5.61 -6.78 -12.20
N VAL A 111 4.83 -6.36 -13.20
CA VAL A 111 3.38 -6.62 -13.28
C VAL A 111 3.13 -7.40 -14.56
N SER A 112 2.93 -8.70 -14.44
CA SER A 112 2.65 -9.58 -15.58
C SER A 112 1.22 -9.42 -16.08
N GLN A 113 0.95 -9.88 -17.30
CA GLN A 113 -0.42 -9.94 -17.83
C GLN A 113 -1.33 -10.81 -16.94
N GLN A 114 -0.79 -11.90 -16.41
CA GLN A 114 -1.51 -12.78 -15.49
C GLN A 114 -1.77 -12.10 -14.15
N GLY A 115 -0.77 -11.42 -13.57
CA GLY A 115 -0.93 -10.65 -12.33
C GLY A 115 -1.96 -9.55 -12.46
N LEU A 116 -2.02 -8.83 -13.60
CA LEU A 116 -3.10 -7.88 -13.86
C LEU A 116 -4.48 -8.54 -13.77
N LYS A 117 -4.65 -9.67 -14.45
CA LYS A 117 -5.95 -10.34 -14.59
C LYS A 117 -6.35 -11.09 -13.32
N ASP A 118 -5.48 -11.99 -12.85
CA ASP A 118 -5.82 -13.01 -11.85
C ASP A 118 -5.58 -12.51 -10.41
N THR A 119 -4.84 -11.40 -10.25
CA THR A 119 -4.56 -10.77 -8.95
C THR A 119 -5.33 -9.46 -8.82
N HIS A 120 -4.92 -8.41 -9.53
CA HIS A 120 -5.44 -7.05 -9.30
C HIS A 120 -6.89 -6.87 -9.76
N TYR A 121 -7.24 -7.29 -10.99
CA TYR A 121 -8.62 -7.16 -11.47
C TYR A 121 -9.56 -8.15 -10.80
N ALA A 122 -9.07 -9.34 -10.44
CA ALA A 122 -9.83 -10.28 -9.62
C ALA A 122 -10.18 -9.65 -8.26
N GLY A 123 -9.20 -9.05 -7.57
CA GLY A 123 -9.42 -8.35 -6.31
C GLY A 123 -10.42 -7.22 -6.40
N GLY A 124 -10.31 -6.37 -7.43
CA GLY A 124 -11.29 -5.30 -7.68
C GLY A 124 -12.70 -5.84 -7.96
N THR A 125 -12.80 -6.96 -8.69
CA THR A 125 -14.09 -7.61 -8.97
C THR A 125 -14.69 -8.22 -7.71
N ASP A 126 -13.87 -8.87 -6.87
CA ASP A 126 -14.33 -9.52 -5.65
C ASP A 126 -14.71 -8.51 -4.56
N ALA A 127 -14.07 -7.32 -4.52
CA ALA A 127 -14.50 -6.23 -3.66
C ALA A 127 -15.96 -5.86 -3.95
N VAL A 128 -16.32 -5.74 -5.23
CA VAL A 128 -17.69 -5.47 -5.66
C VAL A 128 -18.61 -6.68 -5.38
N ALA A 129 -18.14 -7.91 -5.61
CA ALA A 129 -18.90 -9.13 -5.36
C ALA A 129 -19.31 -9.27 -3.89
N LEU A 130 -18.35 -9.09 -2.97
CA LEU A 130 -18.58 -9.16 -1.53
C LEU A 130 -19.46 -7.99 -1.05
N TYR A 131 -19.24 -6.78 -1.58
CA TYR A 131 -20.12 -5.65 -1.27
C TYR A 131 -21.56 -5.93 -1.66
N LEU A 132 -21.81 -6.43 -2.87
CA LEU A 132 -23.15 -6.78 -3.35
C LEU A 132 -23.77 -7.94 -2.56
N HIS A 133 -22.97 -8.89 -2.10
CA HIS A 133 -23.44 -10.00 -1.25
C HIS A 133 -23.97 -9.47 0.08
N ASN A 134 -23.19 -8.61 0.73
CA ASN A 134 -23.53 -8.03 2.03
C ASN A 134 -24.64 -6.95 1.96
N ASN A 135 -24.84 -6.33 0.78
CA ASN A 135 -25.78 -5.24 0.58
C ASN A 135 -26.81 -5.58 -0.52
N PRO A 136 -27.86 -6.38 -0.21
CA PRO A 136 -28.87 -6.81 -1.20
C PRO A 136 -29.61 -5.67 -1.88
N GLN A 137 -29.72 -4.52 -1.23
CA GLN A 137 -30.41 -3.32 -1.74
C GLN A 137 -29.49 -2.37 -2.53
N SER A 138 -28.20 -2.69 -2.64
CA SER A 138 -27.23 -1.85 -3.35
C SER A 138 -27.65 -1.54 -4.79
N ARG A 139 -27.38 -0.31 -5.19
CA ARG A 139 -27.58 0.25 -6.53
C ARG A 139 -26.26 0.74 -7.14
N ILE A 140 -25.15 0.13 -6.75
CA ILE A 140 -23.78 0.56 -7.11
C ILE A 140 -23.59 0.74 -8.62
N PHE A 141 -24.25 -0.08 -9.46
CA PHE A 141 -24.17 0.00 -10.92
C PHE A 141 -25.17 0.99 -11.56
N ASP A 142 -26.00 1.67 -10.77
CA ASP A 142 -26.92 2.68 -11.29
C ASP A 142 -26.24 4.03 -11.55
N GLY A 143 -24.95 4.11 -11.32
CA GLY A 143 -24.10 5.27 -11.53
C GLY A 143 -22.69 4.87 -11.93
N ARG A 144 -21.73 5.78 -11.73
CA ARG A 144 -20.34 5.61 -12.08
C ARG A 144 -19.47 5.39 -10.85
N ALA A 145 -18.40 4.61 -11.05
CA ALA A 145 -17.33 4.48 -10.09
C ALA A 145 -16.31 5.63 -10.27
N LEU A 146 -16.10 6.45 -9.27
CA LEU A 146 -14.99 7.40 -9.24
C LEU A 146 -13.72 6.67 -8.81
N ILE A 147 -12.84 6.39 -9.77
CA ILE A 147 -11.60 5.64 -9.57
C ILE A 147 -10.42 6.57 -9.80
N LEU A 148 -9.63 6.77 -8.74
CA LEU A 148 -8.41 7.56 -8.82
C LEU A 148 -7.24 6.69 -9.28
N GLY A 149 -6.35 7.29 -10.07
CA GLY A 149 -5.11 6.68 -10.51
C GLY A 149 -3.93 7.62 -10.39
N GLY A 150 -2.76 7.06 -10.18
CA GLY A 150 -1.51 7.78 -10.23
C GLY A 150 -1.09 8.15 -11.66
N SER A 151 0.20 8.20 -11.92
CA SER A 151 0.78 8.50 -13.22
C SER A 151 1.76 7.42 -13.66
N HIS A 152 2.04 7.35 -14.94
CA HIS A 152 3.07 6.48 -15.51
C HIS A 152 3.86 7.21 -16.60
N ALA A 153 5.00 6.65 -16.94
CA ALA A 153 5.85 7.10 -18.03
C ALA A 153 6.32 5.89 -18.87
N PRO A 154 6.73 6.10 -20.13
CA PRO A 154 7.36 5.06 -20.93
C PRO A 154 8.61 4.49 -20.20
N ASN A 155 8.81 3.19 -20.31
CA ASN A 155 10.10 2.59 -20.00
C ASN A 155 11.02 2.77 -21.20
N TYR A 156 11.99 3.64 -21.09
CA TYR A 156 12.89 3.97 -22.20
C TYR A 156 13.77 2.79 -22.65
N ASN A 157 13.92 1.76 -21.83
CA ASN A 157 14.69 0.57 -22.14
C ASN A 157 13.92 -0.45 -23.00
N LEU A 158 12.58 -0.34 -23.07
CA LEU A 158 11.74 -1.31 -23.75
C LEU A 158 10.53 -0.61 -24.42
N PRO A 159 10.46 -0.56 -25.76
CA PRO A 159 9.30 0.00 -26.46
C PRO A 159 7.99 -0.69 -26.06
N GLY A 160 6.95 0.13 -25.81
CA GLY A 160 5.64 -0.36 -25.38
C GLY A 160 5.57 -0.86 -23.92
N SER A 161 6.60 -0.60 -23.14
CA SER A 161 6.65 -0.83 -21.71
C SER A 161 6.37 0.46 -20.93
N LEU A 162 5.76 0.33 -19.74
CA LEU A 162 5.40 1.44 -18.86
C LEU A 162 5.94 1.22 -17.46
N VAL A 163 6.35 2.32 -16.85
CA VAL A 163 6.80 2.40 -15.46
C VAL A 163 5.98 3.47 -14.73
N GLY A 164 5.44 3.17 -13.58
CA GLY A 164 4.68 4.16 -12.81
C GLY A 164 3.88 3.56 -11.66
N ASP A 165 2.95 4.34 -11.16
CA ASP A 165 2.06 3.86 -10.10
C ASP A 165 1.24 2.65 -10.55
N LEU A 166 1.07 1.65 -9.69
CA LEU A 166 0.25 0.47 -9.99
C LEU A 166 -1.15 0.87 -10.48
N SER A 167 -1.79 1.82 -9.82
CA SER A 167 -3.14 2.30 -10.20
C SER A 167 -3.18 2.90 -11.60
N ALA A 168 -2.12 3.54 -12.07
CA ALA A 168 -2.02 4.02 -13.43
C ALA A 168 -1.88 2.86 -14.44
N ILE A 169 -1.06 1.85 -14.11
CA ILE A 169 -0.93 0.64 -14.93
C ILE A 169 -2.28 -0.09 -15.04
N LEU A 170 -3.01 -0.20 -13.94
CA LEU A 170 -4.35 -0.80 -13.94
C LEU A 170 -5.33 -0.02 -14.82
N ILE A 171 -5.37 1.31 -14.72
CA ILE A 171 -6.24 2.15 -15.55
C ILE A 171 -5.84 2.09 -17.03
N GLU A 172 -4.53 2.03 -17.33
CA GLU A 172 -4.03 1.91 -18.70
C GLU A 172 -4.53 0.63 -19.37
N ASN A 173 -4.58 -0.49 -18.64
CA ASN A 173 -4.92 -1.81 -19.14
C ASN A 173 -6.36 -2.25 -18.83
N ILE A 174 -7.20 -1.35 -18.30
CA ILE A 174 -8.57 -1.68 -17.89
C ILE A 174 -9.43 -2.12 -19.10
N ASN A 175 -10.30 -3.10 -18.87
CA ASN A 175 -11.23 -3.55 -19.88
C ASN A 175 -12.09 -2.37 -20.38
N PRO A 176 -12.23 -2.17 -21.72
CA PRO A 176 -13.02 -1.08 -22.28
C PRO A 176 -14.46 -0.98 -21.77
N LEU A 177 -15.11 -2.11 -21.45
CA LEU A 177 -16.46 -2.13 -20.88
C LEU A 177 -16.50 -1.52 -19.47
N VAL A 178 -15.50 -1.81 -18.64
CA VAL A 178 -15.38 -1.21 -17.31
C VAL A 178 -15.08 0.28 -17.43
N ASN A 179 -14.31 0.67 -18.44
CA ASN A 179 -13.98 2.08 -18.67
C ASN A 179 -15.22 2.95 -18.99
N VAL A 180 -16.31 2.37 -19.48
CA VAL A 180 -17.58 3.08 -19.72
C VAL A 180 -18.31 3.45 -18.43
N VAL A 181 -18.21 2.60 -17.40
CA VAL A 181 -18.93 2.78 -16.12
C VAL A 181 -18.13 3.49 -15.05
N ARG A 182 -16.89 3.88 -15.33
CA ARG A 182 -16.06 4.66 -14.42
C ARG A 182 -15.93 6.14 -14.80
N THR A 183 -15.47 6.94 -13.85
CA THR A 183 -15.08 8.34 -14.02
C THR A 183 -13.77 8.58 -13.24
N PRO A 184 -12.88 9.50 -13.68
CA PRO A 184 -12.91 10.29 -14.91
C PRO A 184 -12.53 9.44 -16.15
N PRO A 185 -12.61 9.99 -17.37
CA PRO A 185 -12.04 9.36 -18.57
C PRO A 185 -10.54 9.08 -18.41
N LYS A 186 -10.03 8.03 -19.09
CA LYS A 186 -8.66 7.55 -18.98
C LYS A 186 -7.61 8.68 -19.12
N GLN A 187 -7.78 9.55 -20.11
CA GLN A 187 -6.84 10.65 -20.37
C GLN A 187 -6.72 11.63 -19.17
N VAL A 188 -7.81 11.82 -18.43
CA VAL A 188 -7.80 12.67 -17.23
C VAL A 188 -7.25 11.91 -16.02
N ALA A 189 -7.61 10.64 -15.87
CA ALA A 189 -7.14 9.80 -14.77
C ALA A 189 -5.61 9.63 -14.75
N LEU A 190 -4.96 9.68 -15.92
CA LEU A 190 -3.53 9.46 -16.12
C LEU A 190 -2.70 10.74 -16.27
N LEU A 191 -3.28 11.93 -16.10
CA LEU A 191 -2.52 13.18 -16.09
C LEU A 191 -1.39 13.12 -15.06
N ALA A 192 -0.23 13.65 -15.42
CA ALA A 192 0.93 13.71 -14.55
C ALA A 192 0.82 14.84 -13.51
N ASP A 193 0.32 16.02 -13.92
CA ASP A 193 0.12 17.13 -13.02
C ASP A 193 -1.06 16.87 -12.09
N PHE A 194 -0.79 16.85 -10.79
CA PHE A 194 -1.79 16.51 -9.77
C PHE A 194 -2.88 17.57 -9.61
N GLU A 195 -2.55 18.85 -9.69
CA GLU A 195 -3.53 19.94 -9.53
C GLU A 195 -4.49 19.96 -10.70
N GLU A 196 -3.95 19.92 -11.91
CA GLU A 196 -4.76 19.85 -13.14
C GLU A 196 -5.64 18.60 -13.12
N LYS A 197 -5.07 17.44 -12.76
CA LYS A 197 -5.79 16.17 -12.63
C LYS A 197 -6.94 16.30 -11.64
N ARG A 198 -6.68 16.77 -10.41
CA ARG A 198 -7.67 16.94 -9.35
C ARG A 198 -8.81 17.84 -9.80
N ASP A 199 -8.48 19.01 -10.38
CA ASP A 199 -9.46 19.99 -10.81
C ASP A 199 -10.33 19.46 -11.97
N ARG A 200 -9.72 18.76 -12.93
CA ARG A 200 -10.47 18.14 -14.03
C ARG A 200 -11.35 16.99 -13.54
N ILE A 201 -10.86 16.14 -12.64
CA ILE A 201 -11.64 15.07 -12.01
C ILE A 201 -12.86 15.67 -11.32
N ALA A 202 -12.66 16.66 -10.47
CA ALA A 202 -13.75 17.30 -9.72
C ALA A 202 -14.82 17.90 -10.64
N ARG A 203 -14.41 18.66 -11.69
CA ARG A 203 -15.35 19.25 -12.68
C ARG A 203 -16.14 18.23 -13.46
N ILE A 204 -15.54 17.07 -13.77
CA ILE A 204 -16.22 16.00 -14.50
C ILE A 204 -17.15 15.24 -13.56
N ALA A 205 -16.64 14.80 -12.40
CA ALA A 205 -17.37 13.92 -11.49
C ALA A 205 -18.59 14.60 -10.85
N MET A 206 -18.51 15.92 -10.53
CA MET A 206 -19.65 16.67 -9.96
C MET A 206 -20.89 16.69 -10.88
N LYS A 207 -20.71 16.50 -12.19
CA LYS A 207 -21.78 16.48 -13.19
C LYS A 207 -22.33 15.08 -13.45
N GLN A 208 -21.81 14.07 -12.75
CA GLN A 208 -22.16 12.67 -12.97
C GLN A 208 -22.81 12.07 -11.72
N LYS A 209 -23.59 11.02 -11.93
CA LYS A 209 -24.14 10.22 -10.84
C LYS A 209 -23.06 9.25 -10.38
N VAL A 210 -22.31 9.63 -9.32
CA VAL A 210 -21.32 8.77 -8.69
C VAL A 210 -21.99 7.93 -7.60
N THR A 211 -21.74 6.62 -7.62
CA THR A 211 -22.32 5.66 -6.66
C THR A 211 -21.26 4.99 -5.80
N ASN A 212 -20.01 5.00 -6.23
CA ASN A 212 -18.92 4.44 -5.45
C ASN A 212 -17.60 5.15 -5.74
N LEU A 213 -16.69 5.06 -4.76
CA LEU A 213 -15.35 5.62 -4.81
C LEU A 213 -14.31 4.49 -4.73
N SER A 214 -13.16 4.65 -5.37
CA SER A 214 -12.02 3.74 -5.23
C SER A 214 -10.71 4.50 -5.29
N GLY A 215 -9.84 4.30 -4.30
CA GLY A 215 -8.53 4.93 -4.26
C GLY A 215 -7.95 5.09 -2.87
N VAL A 216 -6.82 5.78 -2.80
CA VAL A 216 -6.13 6.10 -1.53
C VAL A 216 -6.89 7.20 -0.79
N PRO A 217 -7.15 7.07 0.53
CA PRO A 217 -7.93 8.03 1.30
C PRO A 217 -7.48 9.48 1.19
N SER A 218 -6.17 9.77 1.30
CA SER A 218 -5.64 11.14 1.22
C SER A 218 -5.94 11.80 -0.14
N TRP A 219 -5.79 11.06 -1.23
CA TRP A 219 -6.02 11.58 -2.58
C TRP A 219 -7.51 11.76 -2.88
N MET A 220 -8.32 10.78 -2.45
CA MET A 220 -9.77 10.90 -2.62
C MET A 220 -10.30 12.10 -1.85
N MET A 221 -9.81 12.36 -0.65
CA MET A 221 -10.19 13.53 0.15
C MET A 221 -9.90 14.84 -0.56
N ALA A 222 -8.71 14.99 -1.16
CA ALA A 222 -8.35 16.18 -1.94
C ALA A 222 -9.32 16.41 -3.12
N VAL A 223 -9.75 15.33 -3.79
CA VAL A 223 -10.74 15.41 -4.88
C VAL A 223 -12.12 15.77 -4.35
N LEU A 224 -12.57 15.15 -3.25
CA LEU A 224 -13.89 15.42 -2.65
C LEU A 224 -14.00 16.87 -2.17
N THR A 225 -12.97 17.40 -1.51
CA THR A 225 -12.89 18.80 -1.10
C THR A 225 -13.04 19.71 -2.32
N ARG A 226 -12.33 19.40 -3.42
CA ARG A 226 -12.41 20.18 -4.64
C ARG A 226 -13.78 20.13 -5.32
N VAL A 227 -14.47 19.00 -5.22
CA VAL A 227 -15.86 18.86 -5.69
C VAL A 227 -16.80 19.79 -4.89
N LEU A 228 -16.64 19.86 -3.57
CA LEU A 228 -17.43 20.77 -2.74
C LEU A 228 -17.18 22.23 -3.07
N GLU A 229 -15.91 22.63 -3.23
CA GLU A 229 -15.53 23.99 -3.63
C GLU A 229 -16.18 24.39 -4.97
N PHE A 230 -16.13 23.52 -5.98
CA PHE A 230 -16.70 23.84 -7.30
C PHE A 230 -18.23 23.76 -7.34
N SER A 231 -18.84 22.91 -6.53
CA SER A 231 -20.30 22.76 -6.51
C SER A 231 -20.98 23.77 -5.60
N GLY A 232 -20.26 24.39 -4.67
CA GLY A 232 -20.80 25.24 -3.63
C GLY A 232 -21.71 24.50 -2.63
N LYS A 233 -21.57 23.16 -2.54
CA LYS A 233 -22.32 22.33 -1.62
C LYS A 233 -21.57 22.14 -0.32
N GLU A 234 -22.30 21.88 0.76
CA GLU A 234 -21.72 21.66 2.09
C GLU A 234 -21.28 20.24 2.37
N SER A 235 -21.80 19.26 1.59
CA SER A 235 -21.47 17.85 1.76
C SER A 235 -21.57 17.09 0.43
N ILE A 236 -20.86 15.99 0.34
CA ILE A 236 -20.77 15.15 -0.87
C ILE A 236 -22.11 14.47 -1.18
N ASP A 237 -22.89 14.10 -0.18
CA ASP A 237 -24.23 13.53 -0.36
C ASP A 237 -25.21 14.51 -1.03
N GLN A 238 -24.98 15.83 -0.93
CA GLN A 238 -25.73 16.82 -1.71
C GLN A 238 -25.32 16.87 -3.18
N VAL A 239 -24.12 16.42 -3.52
CA VAL A 239 -23.62 16.31 -4.89
C VAL A 239 -24.00 14.94 -5.47
N TRP A 240 -23.77 13.87 -4.69
CA TRP A 240 -24.03 12.49 -5.07
C TRP A 240 -24.94 11.77 -4.05
N PRO A 241 -26.25 11.99 -4.13
CA PRO A 241 -27.20 11.43 -3.15
C PRO A 241 -27.34 9.91 -3.20
N HIS A 242 -26.69 9.25 -4.15
CA HIS A 242 -26.68 7.79 -4.29
C HIS A 242 -25.28 7.19 -4.10
N LEU A 243 -24.37 7.91 -3.48
CA LEU A 243 -23.06 7.40 -3.13
C LEU A 243 -23.21 6.36 -1.99
N GLU A 244 -22.70 5.14 -2.18
CA GLU A 244 -22.95 4.02 -1.27
C GLU A 244 -21.66 3.52 -0.58
N VAL A 245 -20.54 3.51 -1.29
CA VAL A 245 -19.33 2.84 -0.78
C VAL A 245 -18.04 3.49 -1.27
N PHE A 246 -17.04 3.46 -0.40
CA PHE A 246 -15.66 3.76 -0.71
C PHE A 246 -14.79 2.51 -0.48
N PHE A 247 -14.24 1.96 -1.58
CA PHE A 247 -13.19 0.95 -1.56
C PHE A 247 -11.85 1.66 -1.41
N HIS A 248 -11.20 1.50 -0.28
CA HIS A 248 -9.98 2.23 0.04
C HIS A 248 -8.85 1.28 0.43
N GLY A 249 -7.61 1.75 0.28
CA GLY A 249 -6.42 0.99 0.66
C GLY A 249 -5.15 1.83 0.50
N GLY A 250 -4.01 1.19 0.66
CA GLY A 250 -2.69 1.81 0.54
C GLY A 250 -2.20 2.50 1.81
N VAL A 251 -3.10 3.01 2.65
CA VAL A 251 -2.81 3.62 3.96
C VAL A 251 -3.91 3.26 4.96
N ALA A 252 -3.60 3.30 6.26
CA ALA A 252 -4.59 3.08 7.31
C ALA A 252 -5.74 4.09 7.22
N PHE A 253 -6.98 3.64 7.26
CA PHE A 253 -8.16 4.50 7.11
C PHE A 253 -8.58 5.22 8.41
N THR A 254 -8.25 4.64 9.55
CA THR A 254 -8.67 5.13 10.87
C THR A 254 -8.45 6.65 11.07
N PRO A 255 -7.27 7.23 10.68
CA PRO A 255 -7.04 8.66 10.85
C PRO A 255 -7.93 9.56 9.98
N TYR A 256 -8.46 9.02 8.89
CA TYR A 256 -9.29 9.75 7.93
C TYR A 256 -10.79 9.64 8.20
N ARG A 257 -11.21 8.69 9.03
CA ARG A 257 -12.62 8.33 9.23
C ARG A 257 -13.51 9.52 9.60
N GLU A 258 -13.08 10.35 10.55
CA GLU A 258 -13.85 11.50 10.99
C GLU A 258 -13.95 12.61 9.93
N GLN A 259 -12.90 12.81 9.15
CA GLN A 259 -12.93 13.76 8.04
C GLN A 259 -13.89 13.30 6.95
N TYR A 260 -13.86 12.00 6.61
CA TYR A 260 -14.82 11.45 5.66
C TYR A 260 -16.26 11.57 6.15
N ARG A 261 -16.54 11.37 7.44
CA ARG A 261 -17.88 11.59 8.03
C ARG A 261 -18.33 13.04 7.94
N ARG A 262 -17.43 14.00 8.03
CA ARG A 262 -17.75 15.44 7.84
C ARG A 262 -18.03 15.77 6.39
N LEU A 263 -17.29 15.18 5.45
CA LEU A 263 -17.47 15.38 4.02
C LEU A 263 -18.71 14.67 3.48
N ILE A 264 -18.98 13.45 3.97
CA ILE A 264 -20.09 12.59 3.54
C ILE A 264 -20.98 12.36 4.75
N ARG A 265 -22.06 13.14 4.86
CA ARG A 265 -22.97 13.14 6.04
C ARG A 265 -24.01 12.02 5.98
N HIS A 266 -24.01 11.20 4.94
CA HIS A 266 -24.96 10.12 4.73
C HIS A 266 -24.63 8.92 5.64
N GLU A 267 -25.56 8.54 6.55
CA GLU A 267 -25.38 7.42 7.50
C GLU A 267 -25.24 6.05 6.81
N GLY A 268 -25.76 5.88 5.59
CA GLY A 268 -25.65 4.66 4.79
C GLY A 268 -24.35 4.52 4.01
N MET A 269 -23.34 5.36 4.23
CA MET A 269 -22.05 5.26 3.56
C MET A 269 -21.20 4.13 4.11
N HIS A 270 -20.78 3.20 3.25
CA HIS A 270 -19.91 2.09 3.60
C HIS A 270 -18.45 2.40 3.27
N TYR A 271 -17.56 1.88 4.09
CA TYR A 271 -16.10 1.96 3.89
C TYR A 271 -15.56 0.54 3.91
N MET A 272 -14.92 0.12 2.81
CA MET A 272 -14.36 -1.23 2.67
C MET A 272 -12.86 -1.16 2.42
N GLU A 273 -12.10 -1.73 3.34
CA GLU A 273 -10.65 -1.77 3.23
C GLU A 273 -10.20 -2.86 2.26
N THR A 274 -9.21 -2.52 1.45
CA THR A 274 -8.55 -3.43 0.51
C THR A 274 -7.04 -3.38 0.72
N TYR A 275 -6.38 -4.52 0.69
CA TYR A 275 -4.93 -4.59 0.71
C TYR A 275 -4.40 -4.94 -0.68
N ASN A 276 -4.20 -3.87 -1.46
CA ASN A 276 -3.64 -3.92 -2.81
C ASN A 276 -2.30 -3.17 -2.82
N ALA A 277 -1.22 -3.89 -3.06
CA ALA A 277 0.15 -3.37 -3.16
C ALA A 277 0.69 -3.56 -4.58
N SER A 278 1.83 -2.96 -4.89
CA SER A 278 2.50 -3.14 -6.19
C SER A 278 2.83 -4.61 -6.47
N GLU A 279 3.09 -5.37 -5.43
CA GLU A 279 3.45 -6.78 -5.44
C GLU A 279 2.26 -7.73 -5.63
N GLY A 280 1.04 -7.29 -5.32
CA GLY A 280 -0.17 -8.12 -5.43
C GLY A 280 -1.38 -7.57 -4.69
N PHE A 281 -2.47 -8.28 -4.78
CA PHE A 281 -3.71 -8.00 -4.05
C PHE A 281 -3.95 -9.11 -3.03
N PHE A 282 -3.96 -8.79 -1.73
CA PHE A 282 -3.86 -9.79 -0.68
C PHE A 282 -5.09 -9.93 0.20
N GLY A 283 -5.82 -8.83 0.41
CA GLY A 283 -6.92 -8.85 1.36
C GLY A 283 -8.08 -7.93 1.02
N LEU A 284 -9.27 -8.34 1.46
CA LEU A 284 -10.53 -7.62 1.34
C LEU A 284 -11.30 -7.66 2.65
N GLN A 285 -11.77 -6.53 3.12
CA GLN A 285 -12.76 -6.50 4.19
C GLN A 285 -14.07 -7.09 3.67
N ASN A 286 -14.45 -8.25 4.19
CA ASN A 286 -15.64 -8.98 3.75
C ASN A 286 -16.85 -8.82 4.70
N ASP A 287 -16.65 -8.23 5.87
CA ASP A 287 -17.66 -7.93 6.87
C ASP A 287 -17.48 -6.48 7.35
N PRO A 288 -18.47 -5.59 7.13
CA PRO A 288 -18.38 -4.20 7.56
C PRO A 288 -18.25 -4.01 9.08
N ALA A 289 -18.68 -5.00 9.87
CA ALA A 289 -18.58 -4.97 11.32
C ALA A 289 -17.21 -5.47 11.85
N ASP A 290 -16.43 -6.17 11.01
CA ASP A 290 -15.11 -6.71 11.34
C ASP A 290 -14.03 -5.91 10.58
N PRO A 291 -13.12 -5.21 11.28
CA PRO A 291 -12.03 -4.48 10.62
C PRO A 291 -10.98 -5.39 9.99
N ALA A 292 -11.00 -6.69 10.28
CA ALA A 292 -10.08 -7.63 9.68
C ALA A 292 -10.44 -7.93 8.22
N MET A 293 -9.41 -8.05 7.39
CA MET A 293 -9.55 -8.42 5.99
C MET A 293 -9.47 -9.94 5.82
N LEU A 294 -10.30 -10.47 4.94
CA LEU A 294 -10.18 -11.84 4.45
C LEU A 294 -8.93 -11.96 3.57
N LEU A 295 -8.08 -12.95 3.84
CA LEU A 295 -6.94 -13.26 2.97
C LEU A 295 -7.44 -13.93 1.68
N MET A 296 -7.03 -13.39 0.53
CA MET A 296 -7.45 -13.88 -0.77
C MET A 296 -6.51 -14.99 -1.23
N LEU A 297 -7.04 -16.21 -1.41
CA LEU A 297 -6.22 -17.42 -1.50
C LEU A 297 -5.93 -17.89 -2.92
N ASP A 298 -6.70 -17.45 -3.92
CA ASP A 298 -6.66 -17.97 -5.29
C ASP A 298 -6.29 -16.92 -6.35
N TYR A 299 -5.60 -15.84 -5.92
CA TYR A 299 -5.16 -14.73 -6.80
C TYR A 299 -3.77 -14.95 -7.42
N GLY A 300 -3.30 -16.20 -7.52
CA GLY A 300 -1.95 -16.48 -8.02
C GLY A 300 -0.86 -15.95 -7.08
N VAL A 301 -1.12 -15.94 -5.80
CA VAL A 301 -0.19 -15.60 -4.72
C VAL A 301 -0.13 -16.76 -3.74
N PHE A 302 1.05 -17.32 -3.55
CA PHE A 302 1.34 -18.28 -2.49
C PHE A 302 1.96 -17.54 -1.31
N TYR A 303 1.46 -17.83 -0.10
CA TYR A 303 1.83 -17.12 1.12
C TYR A 303 2.67 -17.97 2.05
N GLU A 304 3.74 -17.37 2.56
CA GLU A 304 4.54 -17.84 3.68
C GLU A 304 4.67 -16.71 4.72
N PHE A 305 4.99 -17.07 5.97
CA PHE A 305 5.01 -16.15 7.09
C PHE A 305 6.21 -16.42 7.99
N ILE A 306 6.92 -15.36 8.37
CA ILE A 306 7.99 -15.42 9.35
C ILE A 306 7.44 -14.85 10.67
N PRO A 307 7.44 -15.62 11.79
CA PRO A 307 7.13 -15.07 13.09
C PRO A 307 7.99 -13.84 13.38
N LEU A 308 7.37 -12.72 13.78
CA LEU A 308 8.08 -11.44 13.87
C LEU A 308 9.27 -11.48 14.84
N GLU A 309 9.17 -12.27 15.90
CA GLU A 309 10.25 -12.51 16.85
C GLU A 309 11.43 -13.31 16.30
N GLU A 310 11.26 -13.90 15.12
CA GLU A 310 12.33 -14.65 14.45
C GLU A 310 12.96 -13.92 13.27
N LEU A 311 12.43 -12.77 12.90
CA LEU A 311 12.82 -12.03 11.69
C LEU A 311 14.33 -11.73 11.62
N ASP A 312 14.94 -11.43 12.76
CA ASP A 312 16.36 -11.09 12.87
C ASP A 312 17.30 -12.30 13.05
N LYS A 313 16.74 -13.54 13.08
CA LYS A 313 17.54 -14.74 13.12
C LYS A 313 18.26 -14.97 11.79
N PRO A 314 19.48 -15.56 11.78
CA PRO A 314 20.18 -15.91 10.54
C PRO A 314 19.34 -16.86 9.65
N GLU A 315 18.58 -17.77 10.25
CA GLU A 315 17.69 -18.72 9.60
C GLU A 315 16.32 -18.64 10.28
N PRO A 316 15.46 -17.70 9.86
CA PRO A 316 14.12 -17.60 10.41
C PRO A 316 13.23 -18.74 9.94
N SER A 317 12.34 -19.20 10.80
CA SER A 317 11.32 -20.19 10.42
C SER A 317 10.34 -19.57 9.42
N LEU A 318 10.16 -20.19 8.25
CA LEU A 318 9.10 -19.84 7.30
C LEU A 318 7.97 -20.84 7.44
N LEU A 319 6.78 -20.33 7.73
CA LEU A 319 5.57 -21.11 7.89
C LEU A 319 4.68 -20.92 6.67
N PRO A 320 4.14 -22.00 6.07
CA PRO A 320 3.07 -21.87 5.10
C PRO A 320 1.79 -21.38 5.80
N LEU A 321 0.79 -20.98 5.02
CA LEU A 321 -0.46 -20.44 5.57
C LEU A 321 -1.10 -21.35 6.65
N TRP A 322 -1.07 -22.67 6.46
CA TRP A 322 -1.63 -23.62 7.43
C TRP A 322 -0.82 -23.82 8.71
N GLY A 323 0.35 -23.15 8.81
CA GLY A 323 1.19 -23.15 10.01
C GLY A 323 1.04 -21.90 10.88
N VAL A 324 0.19 -20.92 10.49
CA VAL A 324 0.03 -19.69 11.28
C VAL A 324 -1.02 -19.84 12.39
N GLU A 325 -0.86 -19.02 13.43
CA GLU A 325 -1.73 -18.97 14.60
C GLU A 325 -2.37 -17.60 14.76
N THR A 326 -3.53 -17.56 15.40
CA THR A 326 -4.20 -16.29 15.73
C THR A 326 -3.45 -15.53 16.83
N GLY A 327 -3.49 -14.20 16.74
CA GLY A 327 -2.91 -13.30 17.74
C GLY A 327 -1.41 -13.06 17.63
N ARG A 328 -0.68 -13.86 16.87
CA ARG A 328 0.75 -13.72 16.63
C ARG A 328 1.02 -12.80 15.43
N ASN A 329 2.10 -12.01 15.49
CA ASN A 329 2.51 -11.14 14.38
C ASN A 329 3.50 -11.89 13.46
N TYR A 330 3.34 -11.68 12.16
CA TYR A 330 4.15 -12.30 11.13
C TYR A 330 4.61 -11.29 10.09
N ALA A 331 5.84 -11.41 9.61
CA ALA A 331 6.26 -10.80 8.36
C ALA A 331 5.75 -11.63 7.17
N MET A 332 5.12 -10.97 6.21
CA MET A 332 4.55 -11.64 5.03
C MET A 332 5.60 -11.89 3.96
N VAL A 333 5.66 -13.10 3.44
CA VAL A 333 6.48 -13.54 2.32
C VAL A 333 5.56 -14.08 1.23
N ILE A 334 5.82 -13.74 -0.03
CA ILE A 334 4.96 -14.09 -1.15
C ILE A 334 5.74 -14.70 -2.31
N SER A 335 5.08 -15.63 -3.02
CA SER A 335 5.47 -16.04 -4.37
C SER A 335 4.30 -15.77 -5.31
N THR A 336 4.55 -15.09 -6.44
CA THR A 336 3.46 -14.52 -7.26
C THR A 336 3.59 -14.85 -8.74
N SER A 337 2.46 -14.76 -9.44
CA SER A 337 2.38 -14.81 -10.91
C SER A 337 3.02 -13.59 -11.61
N CYS A 338 3.71 -12.73 -10.88
CA CYS A 338 4.53 -11.65 -11.43
C CYS A 338 6.04 -11.95 -11.39
N GLY A 339 6.43 -13.12 -10.86
CA GLY A 339 7.83 -13.53 -10.75
C GLY A 339 8.53 -13.08 -9.47
N LEU A 340 7.77 -12.68 -8.46
CA LEU A 340 8.32 -12.52 -7.11
C LEU A 340 8.32 -13.89 -6.44
N TRP A 341 9.48 -14.37 -6.00
CA TRP A 341 9.66 -15.71 -5.45
C TRP A 341 10.18 -15.62 -4.02
N ARG A 342 9.41 -16.17 -3.05
CA ARG A 342 9.68 -16.10 -1.62
C ARG A 342 10.16 -14.71 -1.20
N TYR A 343 9.41 -13.71 -1.68
CA TYR A 343 9.75 -12.30 -1.58
C TYR A 343 9.19 -11.70 -0.28
N MET A 344 10.07 -11.11 0.52
CA MET A 344 9.69 -10.34 1.71
C MET A 344 9.12 -8.99 1.28
N ILE A 345 7.81 -8.83 1.38
CA ILE A 345 7.13 -7.58 1.02
C ILE A 345 7.45 -6.43 1.99
N GLY A 346 7.82 -6.77 3.22
CA GLY A 346 8.16 -5.81 4.27
C GLY A 346 6.99 -5.45 5.19
N ASP A 347 5.79 -5.92 4.92
CA ASP A 347 4.62 -5.71 5.77
C ASP A 347 4.49 -6.81 6.82
N THR A 348 3.93 -6.44 7.98
CA THR A 348 3.59 -7.38 9.04
C THR A 348 2.09 -7.48 9.21
N VAL A 349 1.62 -8.70 9.47
CA VAL A 349 0.21 -9.01 9.64
C VAL A 349 -0.01 -9.79 10.93
N ARG A 350 -1.21 -9.68 11.49
CA ARG A 350 -1.66 -10.48 12.62
C ARG A 350 -2.99 -11.13 12.27
N PHE A 351 -3.02 -12.44 12.33
CA PHE A 351 -4.26 -13.18 12.07
C PHE A 351 -5.23 -13.04 13.24
N THR A 352 -6.48 -12.70 12.92
CA THR A 352 -7.60 -12.65 13.86
C THR A 352 -8.45 -13.91 13.80
N SER A 353 -8.38 -14.65 12.68
CA SER A 353 -9.03 -15.93 12.45
C SER A 353 -8.20 -16.77 11.47
N VAL A 354 -8.28 -18.09 11.59
CA VAL A 354 -7.70 -19.05 10.63
C VAL A 354 -8.76 -19.89 9.90
N LYS A 355 -10.06 -19.66 10.19
CA LYS A 355 -11.20 -20.32 9.50
C LYS A 355 -12.38 -19.35 9.37
N PRO A 356 -12.49 -18.59 8.28
CA PRO A 356 -11.49 -18.36 7.24
C PRO A 356 -10.30 -17.54 7.76
N TYR A 357 -9.21 -17.52 7.00
CA TYR A 357 -8.05 -16.68 7.35
C TYR A 357 -8.40 -15.21 7.21
N LYS A 358 -8.43 -14.53 8.36
CA LYS A 358 -8.62 -13.09 8.44
C LYS A 358 -7.44 -12.46 9.17
N PHE A 359 -7.04 -11.29 8.74
CA PHE A 359 -5.88 -10.59 9.30
C PHE A 359 -6.08 -9.09 9.33
N ILE A 360 -5.26 -8.44 10.13
CA ILE A 360 -5.04 -6.98 10.12
C ILE A 360 -3.58 -6.72 9.78
N ILE A 361 -3.30 -5.61 9.10
CA ILE A 361 -1.94 -5.11 8.91
C ILE A 361 -1.49 -4.56 10.27
N SER A 362 -0.45 -5.16 10.86
CA SER A 362 0.05 -4.79 12.18
C SER A 362 1.22 -3.81 12.14
N GLY A 363 1.81 -3.59 10.95
CA GLY A 363 2.93 -2.68 10.76
C GLY A 363 3.84 -3.09 9.61
N ARG A 364 5.12 -2.75 9.75
CA ARG A 364 6.19 -3.18 8.85
C ARG A 364 7.37 -3.78 9.59
N THR A 365 8.17 -4.57 8.87
CA THR A 365 9.41 -5.18 9.38
C THR A 365 10.48 -4.16 9.70
N LYS A 366 10.44 -2.98 9.08
CA LYS A 366 11.33 -1.83 9.36
C LYS A 366 10.50 -0.63 9.80
N SER A 367 11.04 0.22 10.68
CA SER A 367 10.42 1.50 11.05
C SER A 367 10.24 2.38 9.83
N PHE A 368 9.05 2.96 9.64
CA PHE A 368 8.71 3.78 8.47
C PHE A 368 7.50 4.68 8.78
N ILE A 369 7.28 5.68 7.92
CA ILE A 369 6.03 6.46 7.89
C ILE A 369 5.42 6.31 6.49
N ASN A 370 4.17 5.86 6.44
CA ASN A 370 3.38 5.74 5.22
C ASN A 370 1.92 6.18 5.47
N ALA A 371 1.76 7.30 6.16
CA ALA A 371 0.44 7.80 6.54
C ALA A 371 -0.29 8.47 5.35
N PHE A 372 0.47 8.95 4.36
CA PHE A 372 0.00 9.69 3.20
C PHE A 372 0.40 9.02 1.87
N GLY A 373 1.04 7.84 1.92
CA GLY A 373 1.55 7.11 0.76
C GLY A 373 2.99 7.49 0.39
N GLU A 374 3.78 8.02 1.36
CA GLU A 374 5.15 8.49 1.18
C GLU A 374 6.22 7.43 1.41
N GLU A 375 5.87 6.32 2.02
CA GLU A 375 6.76 5.19 2.35
C GLU A 375 8.17 5.59 2.83
N LEU A 376 8.22 6.54 3.79
CA LEU A 376 9.47 7.05 4.33
C LEU A 376 10.08 6.01 5.28
N ILE A 377 11.21 5.42 4.92
CA ILE A 377 11.94 4.43 5.73
C ILE A 377 13.07 5.09 6.52
N VAL A 378 13.60 4.38 7.54
CA VAL A 378 14.68 4.89 8.41
C VAL A 378 15.91 5.33 7.62
N ASP A 379 16.31 4.60 6.59
CA ASP A 379 17.44 4.97 5.74
C ASP A 379 17.25 6.34 5.04
N ASN A 380 16.03 6.64 4.58
CA ASN A 380 15.70 7.95 4.04
C ASN A 380 15.83 9.04 5.11
N ALA A 381 15.31 8.77 6.32
CA ALA A 381 15.42 9.68 7.45
C ALA A 381 16.87 9.96 7.84
N GLU A 382 17.71 8.93 7.94
CA GLU A 382 19.14 9.04 8.26
C GLU A 382 19.89 9.88 7.21
N LYS A 383 19.65 9.61 5.93
CA LYS A 383 20.26 10.39 4.83
C LYS A 383 19.81 11.85 4.85
N GLY A 384 18.51 12.07 5.12
CA GLY A 384 17.96 13.42 5.25
C GLY A 384 18.60 14.20 6.39
N LEU A 385 18.66 13.58 7.58
CA LEU A 385 19.31 14.17 8.76
C LEU A 385 20.79 14.41 8.53
N GLN A 386 21.52 13.46 7.94
CA GLN A 386 22.93 13.62 7.63
C GLN A 386 23.21 14.81 6.71
N ALA A 387 22.38 15.00 5.69
CA ALA A 387 22.51 16.14 4.78
C ALA A 387 22.25 17.46 5.49
N ALA A 388 21.17 17.55 6.29
CA ALA A 388 20.86 18.76 7.06
C ALA A 388 21.93 19.07 8.12
N CYS A 389 22.44 18.06 8.83
CA CYS A 389 23.54 18.21 9.80
C CYS A 389 24.82 18.75 9.15
N ARG A 390 25.20 18.21 7.99
CA ARG A 390 26.41 18.65 7.29
C ARG A 390 26.37 20.13 6.90
N GLU A 391 25.23 20.64 6.47
CA GLU A 391 25.06 22.00 6.00
C GLU A 391 24.86 23.02 7.16
N THR A 392 24.49 22.54 8.35
CA THR A 392 24.20 23.39 9.52
C THR A 392 25.15 23.19 10.69
N ASP A 393 26.17 22.33 10.53
CA ASP A 393 27.11 21.95 11.58
C ASP A 393 26.42 21.43 12.87
N ALA A 394 25.19 20.84 12.70
CA ALA A 394 24.43 20.24 13.77
C ALA A 394 24.85 18.79 13.98
N VAL A 395 24.65 18.27 15.21
CA VAL A 395 24.87 16.86 15.56
C VAL A 395 23.61 16.34 16.25
N VAL A 396 22.98 15.34 15.63
CA VAL A 396 21.80 14.65 16.17
C VAL A 396 22.25 13.51 17.09
N ASN A 397 21.68 13.45 18.29
CA ASN A 397 21.87 12.36 19.24
C ASN A 397 20.80 11.27 19.03
N GLU A 398 19.51 11.63 19.05
CA GLU A 398 18.40 10.70 18.88
C GLU A 398 17.19 11.46 18.30
N TYR A 399 16.27 10.72 17.67
CA TYR A 399 15.07 11.31 17.13
C TYR A 399 13.90 10.31 17.03
N THR A 400 12.70 10.86 16.94
CA THR A 400 11.49 10.15 16.51
C THR A 400 10.69 11.04 15.57
N ALA A 401 10.03 10.45 14.59
CA ALA A 401 9.13 11.15 13.70
C ALA A 401 7.81 10.39 13.55
N ALA A 402 6.72 11.14 13.42
CA ALA A 402 5.38 10.59 13.24
C ALA A 402 4.52 11.53 12.39
N PRO A 403 3.44 11.03 11.73
CA PRO A 403 2.55 11.87 10.97
C PRO A 403 1.71 12.77 11.87
N VAL A 404 1.44 13.99 11.39
CA VAL A 404 0.34 14.84 11.84
C VAL A 404 -0.73 14.76 10.75
N PHE A 405 -1.85 14.12 11.09
CA PHE A 405 -3.02 14.06 10.24
C PHE A 405 -3.72 15.40 10.26
N MET A 406 -4.53 15.69 9.23
CA MET A 406 -5.16 16.98 9.03
C MET A 406 -5.51 17.70 10.34
N ASP A 407 -4.86 18.82 10.58
CA ASP A 407 -5.27 19.77 11.62
C ASP A 407 -6.55 20.51 11.18
N GLY A 408 -7.04 21.43 11.98
CA GLY A 408 -8.25 22.21 11.67
C GLY A 408 -8.18 23.00 10.36
N GLU A 409 -6.97 23.13 9.75
CA GLU A 409 -6.73 23.78 8.46
C GLU A 409 -6.65 22.79 7.29
N GLY A 410 -6.84 21.50 7.52
CA GLY A 410 -6.82 20.48 6.49
C GLY A 410 -5.44 20.11 5.95
N LYS A 411 -4.39 20.29 6.73
CA LYS A 411 -3.00 20.10 6.32
C LYS A 411 -2.36 18.92 7.01
N CYS A 412 -1.60 18.12 6.26
CA CYS A 412 -0.85 16.95 6.75
C CYS A 412 0.64 17.27 6.73
N ARG A 413 1.41 16.76 7.71
CA ARG A 413 2.88 16.90 7.76
C ARG A 413 3.51 15.77 8.59
N HIS A 414 4.82 15.66 8.51
CA HIS A 414 5.60 14.90 9.49
C HIS A 414 6.02 15.81 10.63
N GLN A 415 5.89 15.34 11.86
CA GLN A 415 6.44 15.99 13.05
C GLN A 415 7.64 15.20 13.53
N TRP A 416 8.76 15.89 13.72
CA TRP A 416 10.04 15.34 14.16
C TRP A 416 10.39 15.93 15.53
N VAL A 417 10.65 15.09 16.51
CA VAL A 417 11.28 15.48 17.77
C VAL A 417 12.72 15.00 17.73
N ILE A 418 13.66 15.94 17.76
CA ILE A 418 15.09 15.69 17.60
C ILE A 418 15.84 16.16 18.83
N GLU A 419 16.54 15.26 19.50
CA GLU A 419 17.52 15.57 20.53
C GLU A 419 18.87 15.81 19.89
N PHE A 420 19.34 17.04 19.97
CA PHE A 420 20.63 17.42 19.42
C PHE A 420 21.73 17.30 20.47
N GLU A 421 22.88 16.76 20.09
CA GLU A 421 24.13 16.93 20.85
C GLU A 421 24.66 18.36 20.61
N LYS A 422 24.61 18.83 19.36
CA LYS A 422 24.89 20.21 18.95
C LYS A 422 23.74 20.71 18.09
N ALA A 423 22.96 21.65 18.60
CA ALA A 423 21.82 22.20 17.87
C ALA A 423 22.29 23.09 16.70
N PRO A 424 21.51 23.15 15.59
CA PRO A 424 21.78 24.10 14.52
C PRO A 424 21.54 25.54 15.00
N ALA A 425 22.28 26.48 14.44
CA ALA A 425 22.07 27.93 14.74
C ALA A 425 20.70 28.44 14.24
N ASP A 426 20.19 27.84 13.14
CA ASP A 426 18.91 28.14 12.54
C ASP A 426 18.13 26.81 12.31
N LEU A 427 17.13 26.56 13.15
CA LEU A 427 16.28 25.37 13.09
C LEU A 427 15.36 25.38 11.86
N ALA A 428 14.92 26.55 11.40
CA ALA A 428 14.11 26.66 10.20
C ALA A 428 14.92 26.23 8.95
N ARG A 429 16.16 26.70 8.86
CA ARG A 429 17.08 26.31 7.80
C ARG A 429 17.41 24.82 7.84
N PHE A 430 17.61 24.25 9.02
CA PHE A 430 17.79 22.80 9.20
C PHE A 430 16.59 22.01 8.65
N THR A 431 15.37 22.47 8.98
CA THR A 431 14.12 21.84 8.53
C THR A 431 13.97 21.88 7.01
N GLU A 432 14.27 22.99 6.36
CA GLU A 432 14.26 23.12 4.89
C GLU A 432 15.24 22.14 4.23
N LEU A 433 16.44 22.02 4.79
CA LEU A 433 17.47 21.13 4.27
C LEU A 433 17.09 19.64 4.45
N LEU A 434 16.51 19.30 5.60
CA LEU A 434 15.94 17.98 5.87
C LEU A 434 14.86 17.64 4.84
N ASP A 435 13.87 18.51 4.64
CA ASP A 435 12.79 18.33 3.69
C ASP A 435 13.30 18.13 2.25
N LYS A 436 14.23 18.97 1.82
CA LYS A 436 14.87 18.87 0.50
C LYS A 436 15.63 17.55 0.31
N ALA A 437 16.36 17.12 1.33
CA ALA A 437 17.10 15.87 1.28
C ALA A 437 16.17 14.66 1.24
N LEU A 438 15.06 14.68 2.02
CA LEU A 438 14.04 13.63 1.98
C LEU A 438 13.39 13.52 0.58
N GLN A 439 13.05 14.66 -0.05
CA GLN A 439 12.54 14.68 -1.44
C GLN A 439 13.56 14.08 -2.43
N THR A 440 14.85 14.32 -2.20
CA THR A 440 15.91 13.80 -3.07
C THR A 440 16.05 12.28 -2.98
N VAL A 441 15.88 11.68 -1.80
CA VAL A 441 16.14 10.26 -1.55
C VAL A 441 14.88 9.38 -1.60
N ASN A 442 13.68 9.99 -1.66
CA ASN A 442 12.42 9.25 -1.69
C ASN A 442 11.44 9.90 -2.68
N SER A 443 11.11 9.14 -3.75
CA SER A 443 10.25 9.64 -4.84
C SER A 443 8.79 9.81 -4.42
N ASP A 444 8.31 8.98 -3.48
CA ASP A 444 6.92 9.06 -3.03
C ASP A 444 6.76 10.23 -2.07
N TYR A 445 7.75 10.46 -1.20
CA TYR A 445 7.80 11.67 -0.38
C TYR A 445 7.85 12.93 -1.27
N GLU A 446 8.72 12.99 -2.29
CA GLU A 446 8.80 14.08 -3.26
C GLU A 446 7.43 14.35 -3.92
N ALA A 447 6.76 13.29 -4.39
CA ALA A 447 5.44 13.40 -5.00
C ALA A 447 4.38 13.96 -4.05
N LYS A 448 4.41 13.57 -2.76
CA LYS A 448 3.46 14.08 -1.75
C LYS A 448 3.78 15.51 -1.31
N ARG A 449 5.07 15.91 -1.35
CA ARG A 449 5.53 17.27 -1.06
C ARG A 449 5.25 18.26 -2.18
N TYR A 450 4.91 17.78 -3.37
CA TYR A 450 4.68 18.64 -4.54
C TYR A 450 3.65 19.72 -4.24
N LYS A 451 4.09 21.00 -4.24
CA LYS A 451 3.30 22.22 -3.95
C LYS A 451 2.49 22.16 -2.64
N ASP A 452 2.95 21.43 -1.64
CA ASP A 452 2.28 21.28 -0.33
C ASP A 452 0.83 20.78 -0.37
N ILE A 453 0.45 20.06 -1.42
CA ILE A 453 -0.95 19.66 -1.65
C ILE A 453 -1.36 18.56 -0.69
N THR A 454 -0.56 17.51 -0.57
CA THR A 454 -0.87 16.36 0.29
C THR A 454 -0.09 16.42 1.59
N LEU A 455 1.21 16.70 1.49
CA LEU A 455 2.13 16.74 2.62
C LEU A 455 2.86 18.09 2.63
N GLN A 456 2.82 18.79 3.74
CA GLN A 456 3.55 20.03 3.95
C GLN A 456 4.98 19.79 4.41
N MET A 457 5.77 20.87 4.45
CA MET A 457 7.09 20.86 5.07
C MET A 457 7.00 20.29 6.48
N PRO A 458 7.95 19.42 6.89
CA PRO A 458 7.94 18.82 8.21
C PRO A 458 8.07 19.89 9.29
N GLU A 459 7.56 19.58 10.47
CA GLU A 459 7.76 20.34 11.68
C GLU A 459 8.87 19.69 12.50
N VAL A 460 9.93 20.42 12.82
CA VAL A 460 11.02 19.94 13.66
C VAL A 460 10.98 20.65 15.02
N ILE A 461 10.91 19.85 16.07
CA ILE A 461 10.96 20.28 17.48
C ILE A 461 12.32 19.87 18.05
N ALA A 462 13.12 20.84 18.47
CA ALA A 462 14.37 20.57 19.18
C ALA A 462 14.07 20.19 20.63
N ALA A 463 14.42 18.95 20.99
CA ALA A 463 14.22 18.41 22.31
C ALA A 463 15.36 18.80 23.26
N ARG A 464 15.03 18.88 24.56
CA ARG A 464 16.06 19.02 25.61
C ARG A 464 16.90 17.74 25.71
N LYS A 465 18.14 17.89 26.12
CA LYS A 465 19.07 16.77 26.34
C LYS A 465 18.53 15.78 27.37
N GLY A 466 18.57 14.47 27.06
CA GLY A 466 18.09 13.40 27.90
C GLY A 466 16.58 13.12 27.80
N LEU A 467 15.85 13.74 26.88
CA LEU A 467 14.41 13.51 26.69
C LEU A 467 14.12 12.04 26.44
N PHE A 468 14.77 11.43 25.45
CA PHE A 468 14.54 10.04 25.07
C PHE A 468 15.02 9.05 26.14
N HIS A 469 16.09 9.37 26.86
CA HIS A 469 16.50 8.58 28.00
C HIS A 469 15.42 8.55 29.10
N ASN A 470 14.85 9.72 29.42
CA ASN A 470 13.78 9.83 30.41
C ASN A 470 12.50 9.13 29.96
N TRP A 471 12.16 9.19 28.66
CA TRP A 471 11.04 8.47 28.09
C TRP A 471 11.22 6.95 28.20
N LEU A 472 12.39 6.40 27.83
CA LEU A 472 12.70 4.98 27.99
C LEU A 472 12.64 4.55 29.47
N LYS A 473 13.13 5.40 30.40
CA LYS A 473 13.08 5.17 31.84
C LYS A 473 11.63 5.07 32.34
N SER A 474 10.76 5.98 31.92
CA SER A 474 9.35 5.99 32.32
C SER A 474 8.60 4.72 31.88
N ARG A 475 9.06 4.07 30.82
CA ARG A 475 8.52 2.79 30.30
C ARG A 475 9.17 1.55 30.91
N GLY A 476 10.10 1.69 31.87
CA GLY A 476 10.86 0.56 32.41
C GLY A 476 11.78 -0.13 31.42
N LYS A 477 12.16 0.58 30.32
CA LYS A 477 12.94 0.06 29.21
C LYS A 477 14.37 0.60 29.16
N LEU A 478 14.95 0.95 30.30
CA LEU A 478 16.37 1.31 30.40
C LEU A 478 17.24 0.06 30.38
N GLY A 479 18.18 0.02 29.45
CA GLY A 479 19.13 -1.08 29.30
C GLY A 479 18.70 -2.16 28.32
N GLY A 480 19.67 -2.91 27.79
CA GLY A 480 19.45 -3.95 26.79
C GLY A 480 19.21 -3.41 25.37
N GLN A 481 18.43 -4.11 24.58
CA GLN A 481 18.22 -3.82 23.14
C GLN A 481 17.07 -2.83 22.85
N HIS A 482 16.56 -2.13 23.87
CA HIS A 482 15.45 -1.18 23.69
C HIS A 482 15.95 0.11 23.02
N LYS A 483 15.38 0.41 21.84
CA LYS A 483 15.68 1.60 21.06
C LYS A 483 14.44 2.49 20.96
N VAL A 484 14.66 3.79 20.77
CA VAL A 484 13.60 4.73 20.40
C VAL A 484 13.11 4.36 19.00
N PRO A 485 11.80 4.19 18.78
CA PRO A 485 11.26 4.02 17.44
C PRO A 485 11.48 5.29 16.62
N ARG A 486 12.34 5.23 15.59
CA ARG A 486 12.75 6.40 14.81
C ARG A 486 11.66 6.93 13.92
N LEU A 487 10.91 6.04 13.29
CA LEU A 487 9.76 6.38 12.46
C LEU A 487 8.55 5.60 12.95
N CYS A 488 7.44 6.30 13.17
CA CYS A 488 6.19 5.74 13.67
C CYS A 488 5.06 6.09 12.70
N ASN A 489 4.28 5.10 12.27
CA ASN A 489 3.13 5.31 11.39
C ASN A 489 1.87 5.81 12.13
N ASN A 490 1.95 5.88 13.46
CA ASN A 490 0.94 6.45 14.36
C ASN A 490 1.60 7.41 15.37
N ARG A 491 0.80 8.05 16.20
CA ARG A 491 1.27 9.07 17.12
C ARG A 491 1.54 8.59 18.55
N GLU A 492 1.35 7.32 18.86
CA GLU A 492 1.44 6.81 20.24
C GLU A 492 2.77 7.18 20.93
N VAL A 493 3.89 6.87 20.27
CA VAL A 493 5.23 7.22 20.77
C VAL A 493 5.44 8.72 20.79
N MET A 494 5.06 9.40 19.70
CA MET A 494 5.21 10.84 19.56
C MET A 494 4.47 11.60 20.66
N ASP A 495 3.21 11.24 20.92
CA ASP A 495 2.39 11.93 21.93
C ASP A 495 2.87 11.66 23.38
N GLU A 496 3.49 10.51 23.62
CA GLU A 496 4.16 10.25 24.89
C GLU A 496 5.44 11.10 25.05
N VAL A 497 6.25 11.19 23.99
CA VAL A 497 7.48 11.99 23.99
C VAL A 497 7.17 13.47 24.16
N LEU A 498 6.14 13.98 23.46
CA LEU A 498 5.71 15.38 23.57
C LEU A 498 5.27 15.78 24.98
N LYS A 499 4.69 14.84 25.76
CA LYS A 499 4.33 15.11 27.18
C LYS A 499 5.53 15.32 28.08
N LEU A 500 6.73 14.96 27.62
CA LEU A 500 7.97 15.06 28.38
C LEU A 500 8.86 16.21 27.90
N LEU A 501 8.47 16.95 26.85
CA LEU A 501 9.15 18.15 26.37
C LEU A 501 9.07 19.27 27.44
#